data_64798d8559d1e4743bcc84753ed54be8
#
_entry.id   64798d8559d1e4743bcc84753ed54be8
#
_cell.length_a   1.000
_cell.length_b   1.000
_cell.length_c   1.000
_cell.angle_alpha   90.00
_cell.angle_beta   90.00
_cell.angle_gamma   90.00
#
_symmetry.space_group_name_H-M   'P 1'
#
loop_
_entity.id
_entity.type
_entity.pdbx_description
1 polymer ?
#
loop_
_entity_poly.entity_id
_entity_poly.type
_entity_poly.pdbx_seq_one_letter_code
_entity_poly.pdbx_strand_id
1 'polypeptide(L)'
;MLRVKLASAVVVAILWIGSAVAQTPGAAGPLVLNPIAATSGTGVSNAALINRDEIRVLRVDVAPGGVRNVHSHDDMQYHLFIPTAAGMRFQAESGKPQQMAAWEAQFVKGGTQHGFTNTGTSTVTIVEIFVKK
;
A
#
# COMPACT_ATOMS: atom_id res chain seq x y z
N MET A 1 -32.33 -67.24 16.31
CA MET A 1 -32.59 -66.14 15.36
C MET A 1 -32.39 -64.83 16.07
N LEU A 2 -31.25 -64.18 15.84
CA LEU A 2 -30.84 -62.92 16.45
C LEU A 2 -31.20 -61.78 15.50
N ARG A 3 -32.14 -60.90 15.88
CA ARG A 3 -32.53 -59.73 15.09
C ARG A 3 -31.65 -58.56 15.50
N VAL A 4 -30.72 -58.20 14.60
CA VAL A 4 -29.94 -56.96 14.76
C VAL A 4 -30.80 -55.78 14.31
N LYS A 5 -31.07 -54.84 15.24
CA LYS A 5 -31.67 -53.54 14.91
C LYS A 5 -30.58 -52.60 14.47
N LEU A 6 -30.57 -52.17 13.20
CA LEU A 6 -29.78 -51.08 12.72
C LEU A 6 -30.42 -49.77 13.22
N ALA A 7 -29.71 -49.03 14.03
CA ALA A 7 -30.04 -47.65 14.39
C ALA A 7 -29.47 -46.73 13.29
N SER A 8 -30.34 -46.06 12.54
CA SER A 8 -29.96 -45.02 11.59
C SER A 8 -29.60 -43.76 12.34
N ALA A 9 -28.33 -43.39 12.34
CA ALA A 9 -27.89 -42.10 12.84
C ALA A 9 -28.14 -41.04 11.75
N VAL A 10 -29.06 -40.12 12.02
CA VAL A 10 -29.28 -38.93 11.19
C VAL A 10 -28.23 -37.90 11.57
N VAL A 11 -27.26 -37.70 10.66
CA VAL A 11 -26.26 -36.61 10.79
C VAL A 11 -26.90 -35.33 10.26
N VAL A 12 -27.29 -34.43 11.17
CA VAL A 12 -27.73 -33.09 10.83
C VAL A 12 -26.49 -32.23 10.59
N ALA A 13 -26.16 -32.01 9.33
CA ALA A 13 -25.14 -31.05 8.96
C ALA A 13 -25.70 -29.63 9.12
N ILE A 14 -25.27 -28.91 10.15
CA ILE A 14 -25.57 -27.49 10.34
C ILE A 14 -24.65 -26.72 9.43
N LEU A 15 -25.15 -26.27 8.27
CA LEU A 15 -24.46 -25.30 7.41
C LEU A 15 -24.51 -23.94 8.11
N TRP A 16 -23.38 -23.51 8.63
CA TRP A 16 -23.17 -22.12 9.00
C TRP A 16 -23.02 -21.29 7.71
N ILE A 17 -24.11 -20.67 7.27
CA ILE A 17 -24.05 -19.64 6.24
C ILE A 17 -23.62 -18.36 6.97
N GLY A 18 -22.31 -18.17 7.06
CA GLY A 18 -21.74 -16.88 7.48
C GLY A 18 -22.13 -15.84 6.43
N SER A 19 -23.08 -14.97 6.74
CA SER A 19 -23.34 -13.78 5.94
C SER A 19 -22.10 -12.92 5.99
N ALA A 20 -21.28 -12.97 4.93
CA ALA A 20 -20.26 -11.95 4.70
C ALA A 20 -21.00 -10.63 4.49
N VAL A 21 -21.04 -9.79 5.53
CA VAL A 21 -21.45 -8.40 5.39
C VAL A 21 -20.41 -7.76 4.48
N ALA A 22 -20.73 -7.61 3.20
CA ALA A 22 -19.95 -6.79 2.31
C ALA A 22 -19.96 -5.38 2.92
N GLN A 23 -18.83 -4.97 3.47
CA GLN A 23 -18.63 -3.57 3.85
C GLN A 23 -18.71 -2.78 2.54
N THR A 24 -19.81 -2.06 2.36
CA THR A 24 -19.91 -1.04 1.33
C THR A 24 -18.72 -0.11 1.57
N PRO A 25 -17.80 0.09 0.62
CA PRO A 25 -16.77 1.10 0.78
C PRO A 25 -17.53 2.41 1.02
N GLY A 26 -17.41 2.97 2.22
CA GLY A 26 -17.93 4.30 2.48
C GLY A 26 -17.39 5.19 1.37
N ALA A 27 -18.27 5.92 0.67
CA ALA A 27 -17.88 6.86 -0.34
C ALA A 27 -16.88 7.83 0.33
N ALA A 28 -15.59 7.54 0.18
CA ALA A 28 -14.56 8.48 0.59
C ALA A 28 -14.80 9.73 -0.24
N GLY A 29 -15.15 10.82 0.43
CA GLY A 29 -15.23 12.14 -0.24
C GLY A 29 -13.93 12.38 -1.02
N PRO A 30 -13.91 13.27 -1.99
CA PRO A 30 -12.74 13.52 -2.80
C PRO A 30 -11.56 13.82 -1.87
N LEU A 31 -10.52 12.97 -1.93
CA LEU A 31 -9.26 13.21 -1.23
C LEU A 31 -8.72 14.55 -1.72
N VAL A 32 -8.67 15.54 -0.86
CA VAL A 32 -7.99 16.79 -1.17
C VAL A 32 -6.50 16.45 -1.18
N LEU A 33 -5.97 16.22 -2.38
CA LEU A 33 -4.55 16.00 -2.59
C LEU A 33 -3.86 17.35 -2.37
N ASN A 34 -3.15 17.50 -1.27
CA ASN A 34 -2.27 18.63 -1.09
C ASN A 34 -1.07 18.44 -2.02
N PRO A 35 -0.89 19.30 -3.04
CA PRO A 35 0.29 19.22 -3.89
C PRO A 35 1.54 19.38 -3.00
N ILE A 36 2.48 18.45 -3.16
CA ILE A 36 3.79 18.60 -2.52
C ILE A 36 4.46 19.82 -3.15
N ALA A 37 5.09 20.65 -2.32
CA ALA A 37 5.84 21.80 -2.79
C ALA A 37 6.80 21.42 -3.94
N ALA A 38 6.98 22.31 -4.90
CA ALA A 38 7.72 22.09 -6.15
C ALA A 38 9.15 21.53 -5.99
N THR A 39 9.73 21.61 -4.79
CA THR A 39 11.04 21.06 -4.44
C THR A 39 11.09 19.54 -4.36
N SER A 40 9.95 18.88 -4.31
CA SER A 40 9.85 17.42 -4.09
C SER A 40 9.70 16.59 -5.36
N GLY A 41 9.57 17.19 -6.54
CA GLY A 41 9.42 16.51 -7.81
C GLY A 41 8.27 17.07 -8.66
N THR A 42 8.03 16.45 -9.82
CA THR A 42 6.96 16.82 -10.76
C THR A 42 5.96 15.66 -10.92
N GLY A 43 4.68 15.97 -11.07
CA GLY A 43 3.65 14.96 -11.31
C GLY A 43 3.42 14.03 -10.11
N VAL A 44 3.76 14.47 -8.89
CA VAL A 44 3.58 13.72 -7.64
C VAL A 44 2.68 14.51 -6.72
N SER A 45 1.67 13.85 -6.17
CA SER A 45 0.81 14.41 -5.11
C SER A 45 0.66 13.42 -3.97
N ASN A 46 0.46 13.90 -2.75
CA ASN A 46 0.24 13.03 -1.60
C ASN A 46 -0.94 13.48 -0.72
N ALA A 47 -1.48 12.52 0.01
CA ALA A 47 -2.46 12.74 1.05
C ALA A 47 -2.14 11.88 2.26
N ALA A 48 -2.19 12.46 3.46
CA ALA A 48 -2.07 11.70 4.69
C ALA A 48 -3.38 10.93 4.94
N LEU A 49 -3.28 9.60 5.04
CA LEU A 49 -4.38 8.73 5.42
C LEU A 49 -4.42 8.51 6.94
N ILE A 50 -3.24 8.39 7.54
CA ILE A 50 -3.04 8.25 8.99
C ILE A 50 -1.86 9.15 9.37
N ASN A 51 -2.00 9.88 10.47
CA ASN A 51 -0.88 10.61 11.06
C ASN A 51 -1.04 10.59 12.59
N ARG A 52 -0.29 9.72 13.25
CA ARG A 52 -0.23 9.55 14.69
C ARG A 52 1.20 9.69 15.17
N ASP A 53 1.42 9.64 16.47
CA ASP A 53 2.75 9.87 17.05
C ASP A 53 3.74 8.79 16.59
N GLU A 54 3.30 7.54 16.49
CA GLU A 54 4.14 6.38 16.15
C GLU A 54 4.17 6.04 14.65
N ILE A 55 3.14 6.47 13.88
CA ILE A 55 2.97 6.04 12.50
C ILE A 55 2.37 7.13 11.62
N ARG A 56 2.84 7.20 10.38
CA ARG A 56 2.22 7.98 9.30
C ARG A 56 2.00 7.10 8.08
N VAL A 57 0.81 7.16 7.50
CA VAL A 57 0.49 6.48 6.24
C VAL A 57 0.10 7.53 5.22
N LEU A 58 0.78 7.49 4.07
CA LEU A 58 0.50 8.37 2.92
C LEU A 58 -0.03 7.56 1.74
N ARG A 59 -0.97 8.13 1.03
CA ARG A 59 -1.24 7.83 -0.36
C ARG A 59 -0.46 8.81 -1.22
N VAL A 60 0.33 8.31 -2.15
CA VAL A 60 1.11 9.11 -3.10
C VAL A 60 0.68 8.74 -4.51
N ASP A 61 0.13 9.67 -5.27
CA ASP A 61 -0.24 9.45 -6.66
C ASP A 61 0.85 10.05 -7.57
N VAL A 62 1.36 9.23 -8.50
CA VAL A 62 2.44 9.59 -9.42
C VAL A 62 1.92 9.48 -10.84
N ALA A 63 1.76 10.61 -11.52
CA ALA A 63 1.32 10.68 -12.91
C ALA A 63 2.34 9.99 -13.84
N PRO A 64 1.96 9.62 -15.09
CA PRO A 64 2.92 9.16 -16.10
C PRO A 64 4.07 10.14 -16.25
N GLY A 65 5.31 9.64 -16.21
CA GLY A 65 6.53 10.48 -16.22
C GLY A 65 6.78 11.26 -14.93
N GLY A 66 5.92 11.12 -13.91
CA GLY A 66 6.10 11.78 -12.63
C GLY A 66 7.39 11.33 -11.92
N VAL A 67 8.07 12.27 -11.30
CA VAL A 67 9.37 12.07 -10.63
C VAL A 67 9.32 12.61 -9.22
N ARG A 68 9.67 11.78 -8.26
CA ARG A 68 10.04 12.20 -6.90
C ARG A 68 11.54 12.31 -6.83
N ASN A 69 12.03 13.52 -6.62
CA ASN A 69 13.47 13.78 -6.50
C ASN A 69 14.06 13.03 -5.30
N VAL A 70 15.37 12.81 -5.36
CA VAL A 70 16.10 12.16 -4.26
C VAL A 70 15.92 12.96 -2.97
N HIS A 71 15.52 12.28 -1.92
CA HIS A 71 15.28 12.83 -0.58
C HIS A 71 15.47 11.74 0.47
N SER A 72 15.46 12.10 1.75
CA SER A 72 15.51 11.18 2.89
C SER A 72 14.44 11.53 3.93
N HIS A 73 14.19 10.62 4.86
CA HIS A 73 13.31 10.81 6.01
C HIS A 73 14.08 10.52 7.30
N ASP A 74 14.83 11.54 7.77
CA ASP A 74 15.72 11.39 8.93
C ASP A 74 14.95 11.29 10.26
N ASP A 75 13.71 11.76 10.29
CA ASP A 75 12.78 11.70 11.42
C ASP A 75 12.06 10.34 11.56
N MET A 76 12.27 9.43 10.61
CA MET A 76 11.66 8.09 10.62
C MET A 76 12.68 7.01 11.01
N GLN A 77 12.19 5.94 11.66
CA GLN A 77 12.98 4.73 11.84
C GLN A 77 13.18 4.02 10.51
N TYR A 78 12.08 3.82 9.78
CA TYR A 78 12.01 3.24 8.44
C TYR A 78 10.66 3.56 7.80
N HIS A 79 10.55 3.31 6.51
CA HIS A 79 9.26 3.27 5.84
C HIS A 79 9.18 2.12 4.83
N LEU A 80 7.95 1.75 4.49
CA LEU A 80 7.62 0.82 3.42
C LEU A 80 7.09 1.63 2.24
N PHE A 81 7.61 1.35 1.05
CA PHE A 81 7.18 1.90 -0.22
C PHE A 81 6.49 0.78 -1.01
N ILE A 82 5.19 0.93 -1.32
CA ILE A 82 4.36 -0.13 -1.91
C ILE A 82 3.57 0.44 -3.08
N PRO A 83 3.98 0.22 -4.35
CA PRO A 83 3.20 0.62 -5.51
C PRO A 83 1.99 -0.32 -5.69
N THR A 84 0.83 0.23 -6.02
CA THR A 84 -0.40 -0.55 -6.25
C THR A 84 -0.50 -1.12 -7.66
N ALA A 85 0.35 -0.65 -8.57
CA ALA A 85 0.43 -1.11 -9.96
C ALA A 85 1.89 -1.14 -10.42
N ALA A 86 2.17 -1.86 -11.50
CA ALA A 86 3.46 -1.83 -12.16
C ALA A 86 3.74 -0.45 -12.80
N GLY A 87 5.00 -0.18 -13.11
CA GLY A 87 5.41 1.06 -13.76
C GLY A 87 6.29 1.97 -12.88
N MET A 88 6.42 1.67 -11.60
CA MET A 88 7.31 2.42 -10.73
C MET A 88 8.75 1.93 -10.82
N ARG A 89 9.68 2.86 -10.99
CA ARG A 89 11.11 2.64 -10.89
C ARG A 89 11.62 3.34 -9.63
N PHE A 90 12.14 2.56 -8.71
CA PHE A 90 12.65 3.00 -7.41
C PHE A 90 14.16 2.94 -7.37
N GLN A 91 14.80 3.88 -6.70
CA GLN A 91 16.26 3.93 -6.48
C GLN A 91 16.53 4.37 -5.05
N ALA A 92 17.33 3.59 -4.33
CA ALA A 92 17.84 3.95 -3.01
C ALA A 92 19.36 4.15 -3.08
N GLU A 93 19.86 5.21 -2.42
CA GLU A 93 21.28 5.58 -2.38
C GLU A 93 21.92 5.65 -3.78
N SER A 94 23.15 5.18 -3.91
CA SER A 94 23.86 5.02 -5.18
C SER A 94 23.53 3.72 -5.93
N GLY A 95 22.53 2.97 -5.46
CA GLY A 95 22.11 1.72 -6.07
C GLY A 95 21.51 1.90 -7.46
N LYS A 96 21.47 0.81 -8.23
CA LYS A 96 20.81 0.84 -9.55
C LYS A 96 19.29 0.99 -9.36
N PRO A 97 18.62 1.77 -10.23
CA PRO A 97 17.17 1.83 -10.24
C PRO A 97 16.56 0.45 -10.45
N GLN A 98 15.55 0.11 -9.64
CA GLN A 98 14.83 -1.15 -9.71
C GLN A 98 13.41 -0.91 -10.20
N GLN A 99 12.95 -1.74 -11.14
CA GLN A 99 11.57 -1.74 -11.57
C GLN A 99 10.74 -2.52 -10.54
N MET A 100 9.71 -1.87 -10.00
CA MET A 100 8.84 -2.45 -8.97
C MET A 100 7.65 -3.16 -9.61
N ALA A 101 7.33 -4.35 -9.12
CA ALA A 101 6.05 -4.99 -9.41
C ALA A 101 4.91 -4.37 -8.57
N ALA A 102 3.66 -4.58 -9.02
CA ALA A 102 2.50 -4.21 -8.21
C ALA A 102 2.54 -4.94 -6.87
N TRP A 103 2.30 -4.19 -5.78
CA TRP A 103 2.28 -4.70 -4.39
C TRP A 103 3.62 -5.25 -3.88
N GLU A 104 4.70 -5.04 -4.61
CA GLU A 104 6.04 -5.30 -4.12
C GLU A 104 6.43 -4.25 -3.07
N ALA A 105 6.73 -4.68 -1.85
CA ALA A 105 7.10 -3.78 -0.76
C ALA A 105 8.61 -3.57 -0.72
N GLN A 106 9.05 -2.32 -0.80
CA GLN A 106 10.44 -1.92 -0.58
C GLN A 106 10.59 -1.39 0.85
N PHE A 107 11.49 -2.00 1.62
CA PHE A 107 11.88 -1.49 2.93
C PHE A 107 12.97 -0.41 2.77
N VAL A 108 12.74 0.75 3.39
CA VAL A 108 13.68 1.88 3.36
C VAL A 108 13.99 2.31 4.79
N LYS A 109 15.24 2.17 5.21
CA LYS A 109 15.70 2.62 6.52
C LYS A 109 15.68 4.14 6.60
N GLY A 110 15.38 4.70 7.77
CA GLY A 110 15.42 6.14 7.99
C GLY A 110 16.79 6.73 7.66
N GLY A 111 16.80 7.89 7.05
CA GLY A 111 18.02 8.54 6.55
C GLY A 111 18.53 8.05 5.20
N THR A 112 17.99 6.94 4.65
CA THR A 112 18.36 6.46 3.32
C THR A 112 17.85 7.43 2.26
N GLN A 113 18.74 7.95 1.43
CA GLN A 113 18.37 8.76 0.27
C GLN A 113 17.74 7.88 -0.80
N HIS A 114 16.59 8.30 -1.31
CA HIS A 114 15.86 7.56 -2.33
C HIS A 114 15.00 8.48 -3.19
N GLY A 115 14.64 7.99 -4.34
CA GLY A 115 13.75 8.66 -5.29
C GLY A 115 13.03 7.63 -6.16
N PHE A 116 12.04 8.09 -6.91
CA PHE A 116 11.29 7.20 -7.80
C PHE A 116 10.71 7.94 -9.00
N THR A 117 10.40 7.17 -10.04
CA THR A 117 9.82 7.68 -11.29
C THR A 117 8.74 6.72 -11.76
N ASN A 118 7.61 7.25 -12.21
CA ASN A 118 6.63 6.48 -12.94
C ASN A 118 7.03 6.39 -14.41
N THR A 119 7.47 5.21 -14.84
CA THR A 119 7.86 4.92 -16.24
C THR A 119 6.72 4.33 -17.06
N GLY A 120 5.55 4.15 -16.45
CA GLY A 120 4.34 3.65 -17.11
C GLY A 120 3.52 4.75 -17.77
N THR A 121 2.39 4.36 -18.35
CA THR A 121 1.47 5.25 -19.09
C THR A 121 0.22 5.65 -18.30
N SER A 122 0.07 5.12 -17.08
CA SER A 122 -1.05 5.41 -16.18
C SER A 122 -0.54 5.94 -14.85
N THR A 123 -1.35 6.70 -14.13
CA THR A 123 -1.05 7.10 -12.75
C THR A 123 -0.91 5.86 -11.87
N VAL A 124 0.17 5.79 -11.09
CA VAL A 124 0.39 4.76 -10.08
C VAL A 124 0.21 5.36 -8.70
N THR A 125 -0.61 4.73 -7.89
CA THR A 125 -0.71 5.05 -6.46
C THR A 125 0.33 4.23 -5.69
N ILE A 126 1.00 4.89 -4.75
CA ILE A 126 1.93 4.27 -3.81
C ILE A 126 1.32 4.42 -2.41
N VAL A 127 1.39 3.37 -1.62
CA VAL A 127 1.16 3.42 -0.18
C VAL A 127 2.51 3.50 0.51
N GLU A 128 2.76 4.59 1.22
CA GLU A 128 3.96 4.73 2.06
C GLU A 128 3.56 4.65 3.54
N ILE A 129 4.20 3.75 4.28
CA ILE A 129 3.95 3.52 5.71
C ILE A 129 5.23 3.87 6.46
N PHE A 130 5.19 4.94 7.22
CA PHE A 130 6.33 5.46 8.00
C PHE A 130 6.18 5.09 9.47
N VAL A 131 7.22 4.49 10.03
CA VAL A 131 7.36 4.31 11.48
C VAL A 131 8.26 5.41 12.01
N LYS A 132 7.73 6.22 12.91
CA LYS A 132 8.43 7.39 13.48
C LYS A 132 9.42 6.96 14.56
N LYS A 133 10.41 7.81 14.83
CA LYS A 133 11.36 7.63 15.95
C LYS A 133 10.72 7.96 17.27
#